data_e09cec45228b70401fc5b1d801b214fd
#
_entry.id   e09cec45228b70401fc5b1d801b214fd
#
_cell.length_a   1.000
_cell.length_b   1.000
_cell.length_c   1.000
_cell.angle_alpha   90.00
_cell.angle_beta   90.00
_cell.angle_gamma   90.00
#
_symmetry.space_group_name_H-M   'P 1'
#
loop_
_entity.id
_entity.type
_entity.pdbx_description
1 polymer ?
#
loop_
_entity_poly.entity_id
_entity_poly.type
_entity_poly.pdbx_seq_one_letter_code
_entity_poly.pdbx_strand_id
1 'polypeptide(L)'
;EVTDQEEGAAVNYGFYSRNVMAREKVLYRGHAVAAVVAVNPHVAEEALASIDVDYQILSPVLSATDAMKEDAPILHERLLTMSSPAMRSGGWGDVEVGEQSNIANRFEFRIGDVDQGFNEADVILERQYHTKPVHQGYIEPHSATAQWNTDDSVTIWASSQGHFALRDHTFRILGLPVSKVKVIPMEIGGGFGGK
;
A
#
# COMPACT_ATOMS: atom_id res chain seq x y z
N GLU A 1 -9.15 -14.49 -11.00
CA GLU A 1 -8.21 -14.34 -9.87
C GLU A 1 -7.04 -13.49 -10.32
N VAL A 2 -6.78 -12.43 -9.58
CA VAL A 2 -5.56 -11.62 -9.80
C VAL A 2 -4.40 -12.48 -9.34
N THR A 3 -3.53 -12.85 -10.28
CA THR A 3 -2.35 -13.65 -9.96
C THR A 3 -1.33 -12.80 -9.18
N ASP A 4 -0.57 -13.43 -8.29
CA ASP A 4 0.55 -12.81 -7.57
C ASP A 4 1.75 -12.56 -8.51
N GLN A 5 1.52 -11.97 -9.67
CA GLN A 5 2.61 -11.62 -10.57
C GLN A 5 3.36 -10.45 -9.98
N GLU A 6 4.58 -10.71 -9.60
CA GLU A 6 5.58 -9.72 -9.25
C GLU A 6 5.94 -8.93 -10.52
N GLU A 7 5.34 -7.76 -10.66
CA GLU A 7 5.84 -6.80 -11.63
C GLU A 7 6.69 -5.76 -10.88
N GLY A 8 7.98 -5.89 -11.06
CA GLY A 8 8.98 -4.87 -10.77
C GLY A 8 8.82 -4.14 -9.43
N ALA A 9 9.48 -4.63 -8.43
CA ALA A 9 9.83 -3.92 -7.20
C ALA A 9 8.72 -3.06 -6.57
N ALA A 10 7.87 -3.57 -5.78
CA ALA A 10 7.14 -2.90 -4.71
C ALA A 10 5.61 -3.07 -4.69
N VAL A 11 4.93 -3.54 -5.71
CA VAL A 11 3.46 -3.61 -5.70
C VAL A 11 2.97 -5.01 -6.02
N ASN A 12 2.47 -5.72 -5.00
CA ASN A 12 1.78 -7.01 -5.20
C ASN A 12 0.27 -6.76 -5.35
N TYR A 13 -0.23 -6.74 -6.57
CA TYR A 13 -1.64 -6.47 -6.86
C TYR A 13 -2.58 -7.56 -6.33
N GLY A 14 -2.14 -8.81 -6.29
CA GLY A 14 -2.88 -9.89 -5.66
C GLY A 14 -3.06 -9.65 -4.16
N PHE A 15 -2.02 -9.15 -3.48
CA PHE A 15 -2.12 -8.73 -2.08
C PHE A 15 -3.09 -7.57 -1.89
N TYR A 16 -3.00 -6.53 -2.73
CA TYR A 16 -3.95 -5.40 -2.66
C TYR A 16 -5.38 -5.84 -2.91
N SER A 17 -5.63 -6.62 -3.95
CA SER A 17 -6.96 -7.12 -4.26
C SER A 17 -7.57 -7.93 -3.11
N ARG A 18 -6.76 -8.75 -2.43
CA ARG A 18 -7.21 -9.53 -1.28
C ARG A 18 -7.45 -8.69 -0.03
N ASN A 19 -6.77 -7.56 0.11
CA ASN A 19 -6.82 -6.70 1.29
C ASN A 19 -7.59 -5.40 1.09
N VAL A 20 -8.35 -5.23 0.02
CA VAL A 20 -9.35 -4.15 -0.12
C VAL A 20 -10.35 -4.22 1.04
N MET A 21 -10.73 -5.43 1.43
CA MET A 21 -11.50 -5.72 2.64
C MET A 21 -10.78 -6.79 3.47
N ALA A 22 -10.89 -6.72 4.78
CA ALA A 22 -10.35 -7.72 5.68
C ALA A 22 -11.02 -9.08 5.44
N ARG A 23 -10.22 -10.12 5.17
CA ARG A 23 -10.71 -11.49 5.00
C ARG A 23 -10.43 -12.36 6.22
N GLU A 24 -9.16 -12.48 6.58
CA GLU A 24 -8.71 -13.35 7.67
C GLU A 24 -8.37 -12.55 8.92
N LYS A 25 -7.82 -11.35 8.74
CA LYS A 25 -7.51 -10.44 9.85
C LYS A 25 -7.58 -8.97 9.43
N VAL A 26 -7.89 -8.14 10.42
CA VAL A 26 -7.79 -6.68 10.31
C VAL A 26 -6.33 -6.29 10.53
N LEU A 27 -5.73 -5.61 9.55
CA LEU A 27 -4.30 -5.28 9.55
C LEU A 27 -4.00 -3.91 10.17
N TYR A 28 -4.98 -3.01 10.15
CA TYR A 28 -4.82 -1.64 10.65
C TYR A 28 -6.16 -1.04 11.03
N ARG A 29 -6.13 0.03 11.82
CA ARG A 29 -7.34 0.78 12.17
C ARG A 29 -7.97 1.42 10.94
N GLY A 30 -9.24 1.14 10.69
CA GLY A 30 -9.98 1.60 9.51
C GLY A 30 -9.95 0.63 8.33
N HIS A 31 -9.35 -0.55 8.47
CA HIS A 31 -9.45 -1.61 7.48
C HIS A 31 -10.92 -2.04 7.32
N ALA A 32 -11.46 -1.95 6.11
CA ALA A 32 -12.84 -2.30 5.84
C ALA A 32 -13.11 -3.78 6.15
N VAL A 33 -14.17 -4.07 6.91
CA VAL A 33 -14.55 -5.42 7.34
C VAL A 33 -15.76 -5.92 6.58
N ALA A 34 -16.74 -5.02 6.34
CA ALA A 34 -17.94 -5.32 5.62
C ALA A 34 -18.36 -4.16 4.71
N ALA A 35 -19.11 -4.46 3.67
CA ALA A 35 -19.70 -3.47 2.79
C ALA A 35 -21.17 -3.83 2.54
N VAL A 36 -22.00 -2.81 2.46
CA VAL A 36 -23.43 -2.95 2.18
C VAL A 36 -23.77 -2.24 0.87
N VAL A 37 -24.56 -2.90 0.05
CA VAL A 37 -25.19 -2.31 -1.13
C VAL A 37 -26.69 -2.29 -0.91
N ALA A 38 -27.32 -1.13 -1.06
CA ALA A 38 -28.76 -0.96 -0.83
C ALA A 38 -29.37 -0.02 -1.87
N VAL A 39 -30.71 0.04 -1.90
CA VAL A 39 -31.48 0.87 -2.85
C VAL A 39 -31.34 2.38 -2.60
N ASN A 40 -30.94 2.76 -1.40
CA ASN A 40 -30.65 4.14 -1.03
C ASN A 40 -29.71 4.20 0.20
N PRO A 41 -29.09 5.37 0.50
CA PRO A 41 -28.15 5.53 1.61
C PRO A 41 -28.74 5.20 2.99
N HIS A 42 -30.00 5.53 3.25
CA HIS A 42 -30.62 5.30 4.56
C HIS A 42 -30.75 3.79 4.87
N VAL A 43 -31.19 3.02 3.88
CA VAL A 43 -31.23 1.55 4.02
C VAL A 43 -29.83 0.97 4.17
N ALA A 44 -28.83 1.54 3.51
CA ALA A 44 -27.44 1.12 3.68
C ALA A 44 -26.93 1.38 5.10
N GLU A 45 -27.22 2.54 5.67
CA GLU A 45 -26.83 2.90 7.06
C GLU A 45 -27.53 1.99 8.09
N GLU A 46 -28.82 1.73 7.94
CA GLU A 46 -29.55 0.79 8.81
C GLU A 46 -28.96 -0.62 8.74
N ALA A 47 -28.64 -1.10 7.55
CA ALA A 47 -28.04 -2.40 7.36
C ALA A 47 -26.61 -2.47 7.94
N LEU A 48 -25.80 -1.42 7.81
CA LEU A 48 -24.47 -1.34 8.45
C LEU A 48 -24.59 -1.38 9.97
N ALA A 49 -25.56 -0.69 10.55
CA ALA A 49 -25.81 -0.69 12.00
C ALA A 49 -26.26 -2.06 12.53
N SER A 50 -26.75 -2.94 11.66
CA SER A 50 -27.21 -4.30 12.01
C SER A 50 -26.09 -5.35 11.89
N ILE A 51 -24.91 -4.97 11.40
CA ILE A 51 -23.76 -5.87 11.31
C ILE A 51 -23.08 -5.94 12.67
N ASP A 52 -23.09 -7.11 13.26
CA ASP A 52 -22.33 -7.42 14.48
C ASP A 52 -21.01 -8.11 14.09
N VAL A 53 -19.90 -7.67 14.69
CA VAL A 53 -18.56 -8.20 14.39
C VAL A 53 -17.91 -8.67 15.67
N ASP A 54 -17.67 -9.96 15.76
CA ASP A 54 -16.89 -10.55 16.84
C ASP A 54 -15.41 -10.59 16.46
N TYR A 55 -14.55 -10.01 17.30
CA TYR A 55 -13.11 -9.91 17.06
C TYR A 55 -12.31 -10.78 18.01
N GLN A 56 -11.48 -11.66 17.45
CA GLN A 56 -10.36 -12.23 18.18
C GLN A 56 -9.20 -11.24 18.18
N ILE A 57 -8.86 -10.68 19.34
CA ILE A 57 -7.78 -9.71 19.46
C ILE A 57 -6.43 -10.42 19.34
N LEU A 58 -5.63 -9.99 18.38
CA LEU A 58 -4.25 -10.45 18.17
C LEU A 58 -3.24 -9.48 18.81
N SER A 59 -2.01 -9.94 19.01
CA SER A 59 -0.93 -9.08 19.51
C SER A 59 -0.64 -7.97 18.52
N PRO A 60 -0.80 -6.69 18.88
CA PRO A 60 -0.58 -5.58 17.96
C PRO A 60 0.91 -5.30 17.80
N VAL A 61 1.30 -4.84 16.61
CA VAL A 61 2.62 -4.28 16.32
C VAL A 61 2.42 -2.80 15.97
N LEU A 62 2.89 -1.90 16.83
CA LEU A 62 2.54 -0.48 16.78
C LEU A 62 3.69 0.43 16.34
N SER A 63 4.90 -0.10 16.19
CA SER A 63 6.05 0.65 15.70
C SER A 63 6.85 -0.11 14.66
N ALA A 64 7.53 0.60 13.78
CA ALA A 64 8.39 -0.01 12.77
C ALA A 64 9.57 -0.78 13.43
N THR A 65 10.11 -0.25 14.51
CA THR A 65 11.21 -0.89 15.25
C THR A 65 10.78 -2.19 15.92
N ASP A 66 9.54 -2.27 16.43
CA ASP A 66 9.00 -3.52 16.97
C ASP A 66 8.68 -4.50 15.86
N ALA A 67 8.19 -4.04 14.71
CA ALA A 67 7.91 -4.88 13.56
C ALA A 67 9.15 -5.58 12.98
N MET A 68 10.33 -4.98 13.16
CA MET A 68 11.61 -5.50 12.65
C MET A 68 12.30 -6.51 13.58
N LYS A 69 11.77 -6.75 14.78
CA LYS A 69 12.33 -7.74 15.70
C LYS A 69 12.10 -9.16 15.19
N GLU A 70 13.01 -10.07 15.47
CA GLU A 70 12.93 -11.47 15.04
C GLU A 70 11.70 -12.21 15.61
N ASP A 71 11.28 -11.83 16.80
CA ASP A 71 10.12 -12.41 17.50
C ASP A 71 8.81 -11.67 17.23
N ALA A 72 8.82 -10.67 16.35
CA ALA A 72 7.63 -9.91 16.02
C ALA A 72 6.58 -10.76 15.29
N PRO A 73 5.29 -10.64 15.65
CA PRO A 73 4.23 -11.30 14.90
C PRO A 73 4.26 -10.88 13.43
N ILE A 74 4.18 -11.84 12.53
CA ILE A 74 4.09 -11.55 11.08
C ILE A 74 2.72 -10.93 10.78
N LEU A 75 2.73 -9.70 10.25
CA LEU A 75 1.52 -8.94 9.93
C LEU A 75 0.91 -9.40 8.60
N HIS A 76 1.76 -9.69 7.60
CA HIS A 76 1.37 -10.06 6.25
C HIS A 76 1.99 -11.40 5.88
N GLU A 77 1.22 -12.46 5.95
CA GLU A 77 1.71 -13.85 5.79
C GLU A 77 2.30 -14.17 4.42
N ARG A 78 2.02 -13.34 3.42
CA ARG A 78 2.52 -13.50 2.04
C ARG A 78 3.49 -12.40 1.62
N LEU A 79 3.84 -11.50 2.52
CA LEU A 79 4.81 -10.45 2.22
C LEU A 79 6.23 -11.02 2.36
N LEU A 80 6.98 -10.94 1.28
CA LEU A 80 8.40 -11.29 1.26
C LEU A 80 9.22 -10.00 1.26
N THR A 81 10.35 -10.01 1.96
CA THR A 81 11.27 -8.89 1.94
C THR A 81 11.89 -8.75 0.56
N MET A 82 11.74 -7.58 -0.05
CA MET A 82 12.41 -7.24 -1.30
C MET A 82 13.73 -6.55 -0.98
N SER A 83 14.82 -6.98 -1.57
CA SER A 83 16.12 -6.31 -1.45
C SER A 83 16.52 -5.75 -2.79
N SER A 84 16.70 -4.44 -2.84
CA SER A 84 17.23 -3.74 -4.02
C SER A 84 18.70 -3.47 -3.77
N PRO A 85 19.62 -4.18 -4.44
CA PRO A 85 21.04 -3.88 -4.32
C PRO A 85 21.32 -2.47 -4.84
N ALA A 86 22.37 -1.89 -4.30
CA ALA A 86 22.74 -0.50 -4.51
C ALA A 86 22.65 -0.07 -5.98
N MET A 87 22.17 1.14 -6.17
CA MET A 87 22.22 1.84 -7.44
C MET A 87 23.69 1.93 -7.90
N ARG A 88 24.08 1.09 -8.85
CA ARG A 88 25.40 1.23 -9.52
C ARG A 88 25.25 2.21 -10.68
N SER A 89 26.35 2.82 -11.10
CA SER A 89 26.37 3.70 -12.27
C SER A 89 25.92 2.93 -13.52
N GLY A 90 24.62 2.95 -13.80
CA GLY A 90 24.04 2.22 -14.94
C GLY A 90 22.63 1.64 -14.72
N GLY A 91 22.02 1.82 -13.54
CA GLY A 91 20.64 1.40 -13.30
C GLY A 91 20.40 0.76 -11.93
N TRP A 92 19.17 0.36 -11.70
CA TRP A 92 18.77 -0.45 -10.55
C TRP A 92 19.31 -1.87 -10.74
N GLY A 93 19.95 -2.42 -9.71
CA GLY A 93 20.33 -3.84 -9.73
C GLY A 93 19.10 -4.76 -9.68
N ASP A 94 19.31 -6.04 -9.93
CA ASP A 94 18.26 -7.04 -9.83
C ASP A 94 17.68 -7.06 -8.40
N VAL A 95 16.36 -7.18 -8.32
CA VAL A 95 15.65 -7.27 -7.05
C VAL A 95 15.77 -8.70 -6.54
N GLU A 96 16.30 -8.86 -5.33
CA GLU A 96 16.32 -10.14 -4.65
C GLU A 96 15.08 -10.27 -3.77
N VAL A 97 14.40 -11.42 -3.88
CA VAL A 97 13.27 -11.78 -3.01
C VAL A 97 13.80 -12.58 -1.85
N GLY A 98 13.64 -12.03 -0.65
CA GLY A 98 14.06 -12.65 0.59
C GLY A 98 12.97 -13.48 1.26
N GLU A 99 13.14 -13.69 2.57
CA GLU A 99 12.21 -14.45 3.39
C GLU A 99 10.97 -13.62 3.78
N GLN A 100 9.95 -14.31 4.28
CA GLN A 100 8.77 -13.70 4.87
C GLN A 100 9.17 -12.89 6.11
N SER A 101 8.82 -11.61 6.12
CA SER A 101 9.05 -10.74 7.26
C SER A 101 8.10 -9.53 7.25
N ASN A 102 8.14 -8.72 8.31
CA ASN A 102 7.45 -7.43 8.32
C ASN A 102 8.22 -6.31 7.61
N ILE A 103 9.39 -6.61 7.04
CA ILE A 103 10.18 -5.67 6.25
C ILE A 103 9.77 -5.82 4.78
N ALA A 104 9.09 -4.81 4.25
CA ALA A 104 8.63 -4.84 2.86
C ALA A 104 9.78 -4.70 1.86
N ASN A 105 10.74 -3.81 2.16
CA ASN A 105 11.87 -3.56 1.27
C ASN A 105 13.11 -3.17 2.07
N ARG A 106 14.27 -3.59 1.56
CA ARG A 106 15.59 -3.18 2.02
C ARG A 106 16.33 -2.52 0.86
N PHE A 107 16.73 -1.29 1.07
CA PHE A 107 17.51 -0.52 0.10
C PHE A 107 18.87 -0.18 0.70
N GLU A 108 19.94 -0.42 -0.05
CA GLU A 108 21.28 -0.06 0.31
C GLU A 108 21.91 0.82 -0.79
N PHE A 109 22.53 1.91 -0.38
CA PHE A 109 23.20 2.84 -1.28
C PHE A 109 24.62 3.12 -0.76
N ARG A 110 25.63 2.86 -1.59
CA ARG A 110 27.04 3.10 -1.26
C ARG A 110 27.72 3.91 -2.36
N ILE A 111 28.45 4.95 -1.98
CA ILE A 111 29.34 5.72 -2.87
C ILE A 111 30.75 5.71 -2.26
N GLY A 112 31.72 5.31 -3.05
CA GLY A 112 33.12 5.21 -2.61
C GLY A 112 33.38 4.03 -1.67
N ASP A 113 34.50 4.12 -0.94
CA ASP A 113 34.88 3.15 0.09
C ASP A 113 34.50 3.68 1.47
N VAL A 114 33.38 3.18 2.00
CA VAL A 114 32.82 3.62 3.28
C VAL A 114 33.71 3.17 4.46
N ASP A 115 34.29 1.98 4.37
CA ASP A 115 35.12 1.42 5.44
C ASP A 115 36.45 2.21 5.53
N GLN A 116 37.04 2.54 4.38
CA GLN A 116 38.21 3.43 4.33
C GLN A 116 37.85 4.82 4.89
N GLY A 117 36.71 5.39 4.52
CA GLY A 117 36.25 6.68 5.03
C GLY A 117 36.13 6.71 6.55
N PHE A 118 35.59 5.68 7.18
CA PHE A 118 35.51 5.56 8.63
C PHE A 118 36.89 5.40 9.27
N ASN A 119 37.81 4.64 8.64
CA ASN A 119 39.16 4.42 9.17
C ASN A 119 40.06 5.70 9.09
N GLU A 120 39.81 6.57 8.11
CA GLU A 120 40.57 7.80 7.89
C GLU A 120 39.94 9.03 8.58
N ALA A 121 38.74 8.89 9.15
CA ALA A 121 38.03 10.01 9.76
C ALA A 121 38.66 10.44 11.10
N ASP A 122 38.95 11.71 11.25
CA ASP A 122 39.41 12.32 12.52
C ASP A 122 38.27 12.36 13.58
N VAL A 123 37.01 12.44 13.13
CA VAL A 123 35.84 12.50 14.00
C VAL A 123 34.72 11.68 13.40
N ILE A 124 34.14 10.77 14.19
CA ILE A 124 32.96 10.00 13.83
C ILE A 124 31.80 10.46 14.71
N LEU A 125 30.68 10.85 14.09
CA LEU A 125 29.47 11.24 14.77
C LEU A 125 28.34 10.26 14.45
N GLU A 126 27.77 9.68 15.49
CA GLU A 126 26.55 8.86 15.41
C GLU A 126 25.38 9.59 16.05
N ARG A 127 24.26 9.68 15.34
CA ARG A 127 23.04 10.36 15.79
C ARG A 127 21.81 9.59 15.36
N GLN A 128 20.82 9.58 16.20
CA GLN A 128 19.50 9.01 15.92
C GLN A 128 18.46 10.12 15.85
N TYR A 129 17.66 10.11 14.78
CA TYR A 129 16.62 11.09 14.55
C TYR A 129 15.28 10.37 14.39
N HIS A 130 14.22 10.92 14.99
CA HIS A 130 12.87 10.38 14.90
C HIS A 130 11.91 11.44 14.36
N THR A 131 11.09 11.04 13.39
CA THR A 131 9.95 11.83 12.92
C THR A 131 8.67 11.07 13.23
N LYS A 132 7.60 11.80 13.53
CA LYS A 132 6.28 11.20 13.70
C LYS A 132 5.58 11.09 12.35
N PRO A 133 4.77 10.04 12.12
CA PRO A 133 3.86 10.02 10.99
C PRO A 133 2.86 11.17 11.12
N VAL A 134 2.59 11.83 10.00
CA VAL A 134 1.63 12.94 9.95
C VAL A 134 0.70 12.75 8.75
N HIS A 135 -0.54 13.19 8.89
CA HIS A 135 -1.47 13.27 7.80
C HIS A 135 -1.18 14.51 6.95
N GLN A 136 -1.33 14.42 5.63
CA GLN A 136 -1.04 15.51 4.69
C GLN A 136 -1.90 16.77 4.90
N GLY A 137 -3.02 16.66 5.59
CA GLY A 137 -3.86 17.79 5.98
C GLY A 137 -4.71 18.39 4.85
N TYR A 138 -4.93 17.68 3.75
CA TYR A 138 -5.91 18.12 2.75
C TYR A 138 -7.32 18.12 3.33
N ILE A 139 -8.11 19.16 2.95
CA ILE A 139 -9.47 19.37 3.49
C ILE A 139 -10.49 18.48 2.76
N GLU A 140 -10.30 18.27 1.47
CA GLU A 140 -11.19 17.43 0.67
C GLU A 140 -11.02 15.94 1.02
N PRO A 141 -12.08 15.22 1.45
CA PRO A 141 -12.01 13.78 1.66
C PRO A 141 -11.71 13.02 0.37
N HIS A 142 -11.19 11.79 0.48
CA HIS A 142 -11.12 10.89 -0.65
C HIS A 142 -12.53 10.58 -1.16
N SER A 143 -12.75 10.74 -2.45
CA SER A 143 -14.01 10.44 -3.08
C SER A 143 -13.81 9.87 -4.48
N ALA A 144 -14.61 8.88 -4.82
CA ALA A 144 -14.68 8.35 -6.16
C ALA A 144 -16.11 7.87 -6.46
N THR A 145 -16.52 8.07 -7.72
CA THR A 145 -17.75 7.48 -8.25
C THR A 145 -17.35 6.47 -9.33
N ALA A 146 -17.93 5.30 -9.28
CA ALA A 146 -17.70 4.26 -10.28
C ALA A 146 -19.01 3.81 -10.91
N GLN A 147 -18.97 3.60 -12.21
CA GLN A 147 -20.08 3.05 -12.98
C GLN A 147 -19.60 1.82 -13.75
N TRP A 148 -20.24 0.70 -13.50
CA TRP A 148 -20.09 -0.50 -14.31
C TRP A 148 -21.03 -0.43 -15.48
N ASN A 149 -20.50 -0.55 -16.70
CA ASN A 149 -21.27 -0.46 -17.94
C ASN A 149 -21.71 -1.85 -18.42
N THR A 150 -22.74 -1.89 -19.27
CA THR A 150 -23.31 -3.13 -19.81
C THR A 150 -22.37 -3.93 -20.71
N ASP A 151 -21.29 -3.31 -21.18
CA ASP A 151 -20.23 -3.91 -21.99
C ASP A 151 -19.07 -4.46 -21.15
N ASP A 152 -19.25 -4.62 -19.83
CA ASP A 152 -18.23 -5.03 -18.87
C ASP A 152 -17.02 -4.08 -18.81
N SER A 153 -17.25 -2.79 -19.06
CA SER A 153 -16.29 -1.74 -18.78
C SER A 153 -16.63 -0.98 -17.52
N VAL A 154 -15.64 -0.33 -16.90
CA VAL A 154 -15.84 0.53 -15.74
C VAL A 154 -15.38 1.96 -16.04
N THR A 155 -16.20 2.93 -15.67
CA THR A 155 -15.83 4.35 -15.69
C THR A 155 -15.73 4.85 -14.25
N ILE A 156 -14.62 5.50 -13.92
CA ILE A 156 -14.33 6.00 -12.58
C ILE A 156 -14.08 7.50 -12.66
N TRP A 157 -14.79 8.27 -11.85
CA TRP A 157 -14.56 9.69 -11.61
C TRP A 157 -13.91 9.82 -10.24
N ALA A 158 -12.71 10.38 -10.18
CA ALA A 158 -11.96 10.47 -8.92
C ALA A 158 -11.11 11.74 -8.86
N SER A 159 -11.03 12.32 -7.66
CA SER A 159 -10.02 13.32 -7.33
C SER A 159 -8.71 12.63 -6.95
N SER A 160 -7.77 12.56 -7.88
CA SER A 160 -6.49 11.86 -7.71
C SER A 160 -5.34 12.63 -8.32
N GLN A 161 -4.16 12.51 -7.73
CA GLN A 161 -2.92 13.09 -8.26
C GLN A 161 -2.36 12.30 -9.46
N GLY A 162 -2.83 11.07 -9.69
CA GLY A 162 -2.30 10.20 -10.73
C GLY A 162 -3.37 9.34 -11.42
N HIS A 163 -4.12 9.91 -12.38
CA HIS A 163 -5.23 9.20 -13.03
C HIS A 163 -4.80 8.00 -13.88
N PHE A 164 -3.62 8.07 -14.49
CA PHE A 164 -3.06 6.93 -15.21
C PHE A 164 -2.63 5.81 -14.27
N ALA A 165 -2.01 6.15 -13.14
CA ALA A 165 -1.67 5.17 -12.11
C ALA A 165 -2.94 4.56 -11.49
N LEU A 166 -3.97 5.37 -11.23
CA LEU A 166 -5.26 4.87 -10.75
C LEU A 166 -5.89 3.88 -11.74
N ARG A 167 -5.85 4.16 -13.04
CA ARG A 167 -6.32 3.22 -14.08
C ARG A 167 -5.48 1.95 -14.08
N ASP A 168 -4.16 2.08 -14.00
CA ASP A 168 -3.23 0.95 -14.00
C ASP A 168 -3.45 0.02 -12.81
N HIS A 169 -3.60 0.57 -11.62
CA HIS A 169 -3.94 -0.20 -10.43
C HIS A 169 -5.32 -0.85 -10.55
N THR A 170 -6.32 -0.11 -11.02
CA THR A 170 -7.70 -0.59 -11.09
C THR A 170 -7.85 -1.79 -12.02
N PHE A 171 -7.31 -1.74 -13.24
CA PHE A 171 -7.46 -2.85 -14.18
C PHE A 171 -6.77 -4.12 -13.67
N ARG A 172 -5.62 -3.98 -12.99
CA ARG A 172 -4.90 -5.09 -12.39
C ARG A 172 -5.63 -5.70 -11.20
N ILE A 173 -6.14 -4.86 -10.29
CA ILE A 173 -6.92 -5.31 -9.12
C ILE A 173 -8.20 -6.02 -9.54
N LEU A 174 -8.88 -5.53 -10.56
CA LEU A 174 -10.13 -6.12 -11.07
C LEU A 174 -9.90 -7.30 -12.03
N GLY A 175 -8.68 -7.50 -12.51
CA GLY A 175 -8.39 -8.51 -13.53
C GLY A 175 -9.01 -8.23 -14.89
N LEU A 176 -9.21 -6.95 -15.23
CA LEU A 176 -9.81 -6.50 -16.49
C LEU A 176 -8.73 -6.14 -17.52
N PRO A 177 -9.03 -6.20 -18.83
CA PRO A 177 -8.19 -5.53 -19.82
C PRO A 177 -8.13 -4.02 -19.57
N VAL A 178 -6.98 -3.38 -19.74
CA VAL A 178 -6.82 -1.94 -19.53
C VAL A 178 -7.79 -1.08 -20.37
N SER A 179 -8.17 -1.58 -21.55
CA SER A 179 -9.16 -0.93 -22.44
C SER A 179 -10.57 -0.88 -21.87
N LYS A 180 -10.87 -1.68 -20.83
CA LYS A 180 -12.16 -1.72 -20.14
C LYS A 180 -12.22 -0.79 -18.94
N VAL A 181 -11.12 -0.10 -18.58
CA VAL A 181 -11.07 0.83 -17.46
C VAL A 181 -10.84 2.24 -17.96
N LYS A 182 -11.80 3.13 -17.69
CA LYS A 182 -11.73 4.56 -18.00
C LYS A 182 -11.71 5.34 -16.68
N VAL A 183 -10.68 6.17 -16.48
CA VAL A 183 -10.61 7.10 -15.35
C VAL A 183 -10.77 8.52 -15.86
N ILE A 184 -11.70 9.24 -15.27
CA ILE A 184 -12.00 10.64 -15.58
C ILE A 184 -11.49 11.50 -14.42
N PRO A 185 -10.51 12.40 -14.68
CA PRO A 185 -10.02 13.32 -13.67
C PRO A 185 -11.11 14.28 -13.22
N MET A 186 -11.20 14.44 -11.89
CA MET A 186 -12.05 15.44 -11.27
C MET A 186 -11.20 16.51 -10.59
N GLU A 187 -11.82 17.62 -10.22
CA GLU A 187 -11.17 18.63 -9.39
C GLU A 187 -10.59 18.00 -8.12
N ILE A 188 -9.44 18.51 -7.69
CA ILE A 188 -8.73 18.00 -6.52
C ILE A 188 -8.52 19.10 -5.48
N GLY A 189 -9.11 18.93 -4.30
CA GLY A 189 -9.04 19.85 -3.16
C GLY A 189 -7.85 19.59 -2.24
N GLY A 190 -6.66 19.46 -2.84
CA GLY A 190 -5.42 19.12 -2.17
C GLY A 190 -5.14 17.61 -2.13
N GLY A 191 -3.87 17.24 -2.13
CA GLY A 191 -3.45 15.85 -2.10
C GLY A 191 -2.12 15.66 -1.38
N PHE A 192 -1.11 16.47 -1.73
CA PHE A 192 0.21 16.50 -1.07
C PHE A 192 0.86 15.10 -0.96
N GLY A 193 0.66 14.26 -1.97
CA GLY A 193 1.10 12.87 -1.99
C GLY A 193 0.10 11.85 -1.40
N GLY A 194 -1.06 12.29 -0.89
CA GLY A 194 -2.06 11.44 -0.26
C GLY A 194 -3.24 11.03 -1.16
N LYS A 195 -3.28 11.47 -2.43
CA LYS A 195 -4.36 11.15 -3.36
C LYS A 195 -3.87 10.60 -4.68
#